data_1e9f48c6c59d660a97a503cb1496a851
#
_entry.id   1e9f48c6c59d660a97a503cb1496a851
#
_cell.length_a   1.000
_cell.length_b   1.000
_cell.length_c   1.000
_cell.angle_alpha   90.00
_cell.angle_beta   90.00
_cell.angle_gamma   90.00
#
_symmetry.space_group_name_H-M   'P 1'
#
loop_
_entity.id
_entity.type
_entity.pdbx_description
1 polymer ?
#
loop_
_entity_poly.entity_id
_entity_poly.type
_entity_poly.pdbx_seq_one_letter_code
_entity_poly.pdbx_strand_id
1 'polypeptide(L)'
;AWINHINSGTAFPKANVNKHFWKSDMMTQHGENFYMSAKIISKRTYGTESLNNENIKGYNLPLGATNIMTTGKEYDNIYPVWDWTRIPGTTAIGNQDKTSLEGYQIGNNEFGGGVSDGVNGIIAYKGKYNELQANKAYFFFDNMMFCIGSDISYVQNDNVLTSVEQNLLNGEVIYNDGQEKQLSSNSNMQLKQLKWVYHNNT
;
A
#
# COMPACT_ATOMS: atom_id res chain seq x y z
N ALA A 1 -22.17 -19.85 13.56
CA ALA A 1 -22.53 -19.16 12.30
C ALA A 1 -21.46 -19.40 11.22
N TRP A 2 -20.18 -19.02 11.46
CA TRP A 2 -19.08 -19.14 10.49
C TRP A 2 -18.81 -20.59 10.03
N ILE A 3 -18.78 -21.55 10.97
CA ILE A 3 -18.56 -22.97 10.67
C ILE A 3 -19.64 -23.50 9.71
N ASN A 4 -20.88 -23.09 9.87
CA ASN A 4 -21.96 -23.53 9.00
C ASN A 4 -21.81 -22.99 7.57
N HIS A 5 -21.36 -21.75 7.40
CA HIS A 5 -21.05 -21.18 6.07
C HIS A 5 -19.90 -21.95 5.38
N ILE A 6 -18.83 -22.23 6.13
CA ILE A 6 -17.69 -22.99 5.60
C ILE A 6 -18.14 -24.40 5.17
N ASN A 7 -18.90 -25.08 6.01
CA ASN A 7 -19.34 -26.46 5.74
C ASN A 7 -20.39 -26.57 4.63
N SER A 8 -21.21 -25.53 4.45
CA SER A 8 -22.23 -25.50 3.39
C SER A 8 -21.71 -25.05 2.04
N GLY A 9 -20.47 -24.54 1.97
CA GLY A 9 -19.94 -23.94 0.75
C GLY A 9 -20.65 -22.66 0.32
N THR A 10 -21.48 -22.08 1.21
CA THR A 10 -22.21 -20.85 0.91
C THR A 10 -21.23 -19.65 0.96
N ALA A 11 -21.28 -18.81 -0.05
CA ALA A 11 -20.49 -17.57 -0.03
C ALA A 11 -20.90 -16.67 1.15
N PHE A 12 -19.92 -16.05 1.81
CA PHE A 12 -20.21 -15.05 2.82
C PHE A 12 -20.95 -13.86 2.20
N PRO A 13 -21.85 -13.22 2.96
CA PRO A 13 -22.50 -12.00 2.49
C PRO A 13 -21.45 -10.98 2.09
N LYS A 14 -21.58 -10.43 0.91
CA LYS A 14 -20.76 -9.30 0.47
C LYS A 14 -21.08 -8.10 1.37
N ALA A 15 -20.05 -7.50 1.92
CA ALA A 15 -20.19 -6.37 2.83
C ALA A 15 -19.50 -5.14 2.24
N ASN A 16 -20.16 -3.98 2.30
CA ASN A 16 -19.49 -2.70 2.10
C ASN A 16 -19.11 -2.17 3.48
N VAL A 17 -17.85 -2.35 3.86
CA VAL A 17 -17.38 -2.09 5.22
C VAL A 17 -16.00 -1.42 5.18
N ASN A 18 -15.89 -0.28 5.84
CA ASN A 18 -14.63 0.31 6.20
C ASN A 18 -14.30 0.00 7.67
N LYS A 19 -13.06 -0.34 7.96
CA LYS A 19 -12.63 -0.63 9.32
C LYS A 19 -11.22 -0.10 9.62
N HIS A 20 -11.10 0.64 10.71
CA HIS A 20 -9.84 1.05 11.27
C HIS A 20 -9.41 0.08 12.40
N PHE A 21 -8.27 -0.56 12.20
CA PHE A 21 -7.61 -1.42 13.18
C PHE A 21 -6.56 -0.59 13.93
N TRP A 22 -6.99 0.16 14.93
CA TRP A 22 -6.16 1.13 15.63
C TRP A 22 -4.97 0.50 16.39
N LYS A 23 -5.06 -0.77 16.80
CA LYS A 23 -3.97 -1.50 17.46
C LYS A 23 -2.84 -1.90 16.51
N SER A 24 -3.10 -1.94 15.23
CA SER A 24 -2.13 -2.30 14.19
C SER A 24 -1.89 -1.17 13.19
N ASP A 25 -2.49 0.02 13.41
CA ASP A 25 -2.41 1.17 12.51
C ASP A 25 -2.69 0.79 11.04
N MET A 26 -3.81 0.10 10.82
CA MET A 26 -4.23 -0.37 9.51
C MET A 26 -5.68 0.00 9.25
N MET A 27 -5.99 0.39 8.03
CA MET A 27 -7.36 0.60 7.56
C MET A 27 -7.64 -0.31 6.38
N THR A 28 -8.86 -0.85 6.35
CA THR A 28 -9.35 -1.69 5.25
C THR A 28 -10.68 -1.18 4.74
N GLN A 29 -10.90 -1.29 3.45
CA GLN A 29 -12.18 -1.06 2.78
C GLN A 29 -12.54 -2.31 2.00
N HIS A 30 -13.67 -2.87 2.31
CA HIS A 30 -14.26 -3.99 1.60
C HIS A 30 -15.51 -3.54 0.88
N GLY A 31 -15.56 -3.74 -0.41
CA GLY A 31 -16.76 -3.57 -1.21
C GLY A 31 -17.25 -4.89 -1.81
N GLU A 32 -18.25 -4.82 -2.64
CA GLU A 32 -18.84 -6.02 -3.26
C GLU A 32 -17.81 -6.79 -4.11
N ASN A 33 -16.98 -6.08 -4.86
CA ASN A 33 -16.05 -6.66 -5.82
C ASN A 33 -14.63 -6.10 -5.69
N PHE A 34 -14.28 -5.55 -4.53
CA PHE A 34 -12.95 -5.02 -4.29
C PHE A 34 -12.54 -5.08 -2.81
N TYR A 35 -11.26 -5.05 -2.60
CA TYR A 35 -10.62 -4.82 -1.30
C TYR A 35 -9.53 -3.77 -1.44
N MET A 36 -9.47 -2.85 -0.50
CA MET A 36 -8.38 -1.88 -0.40
C MET A 36 -7.89 -1.81 1.04
N SER A 37 -6.60 -1.55 1.22
CA SER A 37 -6.04 -1.33 2.54
C SER A 37 -4.89 -0.33 2.53
N ALA A 38 -4.64 0.29 3.68
CA ALA A 38 -3.43 1.05 3.94
C ALA A 38 -2.88 0.70 5.33
N LYS A 39 -1.57 0.45 5.40
CA LYS A 39 -0.82 0.15 6.62
C LYS A 39 0.15 1.29 6.91
N ILE A 40 0.00 1.90 8.07
CA ILE A 40 0.92 2.93 8.57
C ILE A 40 1.63 2.46 9.85
N ILE A 41 2.54 3.25 10.34
CA ILE A 41 3.25 3.02 11.61
C ILE A 41 3.13 4.25 12.51
N SER A 42 3.04 4.02 13.82
CA SER A 42 3.15 5.06 14.84
C SER A 42 3.95 4.57 16.03
N LYS A 43 4.26 5.46 16.98
CA LYS A 43 4.97 5.07 18.21
C LYS A 43 4.19 4.08 19.10
N ARG A 44 2.93 3.81 18.78
CA ARG A 44 2.09 2.83 19.48
C ARG A 44 2.20 1.43 18.92
N THR A 45 2.78 1.27 17.72
CA THR A 45 2.75 0.01 17.01
C THR A 45 4.15 -0.42 16.57
N TYR A 46 4.38 -1.71 16.56
CA TYR A 46 5.48 -2.29 15.79
C TYR A 46 5.10 -2.30 14.31
N GLY A 47 6.01 -1.89 13.45
CA GLY A 47 5.82 -1.90 12.02
C GLY A 47 5.96 -3.30 11.45
N THR A 48 7.13 -3.86 11.60
CA THR A 48 7.48 -5.21 11.19
C THR A 48 8.57 -5.75 12.11
N GLU A 49 8.83 -7.04 12.03
CA GLU A 49 9.92 -7.68 12.76
C GLU A 49 10.70 -8.59 11.82
N SER A 50 11.99 -8.78 12.14
CA SER A 50 12.86 -9.76 11.53
C SER A 50 13.61 -10.49 12.63
N LEU A 51 13.10 -11.64 13.00
CA LEU A 51 13.69 -12.56 13.96
C LEU A 51 13.97 -13.88 13.25
N ASN A 52 15.02 -14.59 13.69
CA ASN A 52 15.40 -15.88 13.12
C ASN A 52 15.66 -15.85 11.59
N ASN A 53 16.10 -14.73 11.05
CA ASN A 53 16.27 -14.50 9.61
C ASN A 53 14.96 -14.56 8.79
N GLU A 54 13.81 -14.39 9.43
CA GLU A 54 12.52 -14.29 8.75
C GLU A 54 12.19 -12.83 8.44
N ASN A 55 11.42 -12.59 7.37
CA ASN A 55 10.90 -11.28 6.97
C ASN A 55 11.98 -10.17 6.85
N ILE A 56 13.18 -10.52 6.44
CA ILE A 56 14.33 -9.59 6.36
C ILE A 56 14.12 -8.44 5.36
N LYS A 57 13.18 -8.59 4.43
CA LYS A 57 12.84 -7.59 3.41
C LYS A 57 11.63 -6.72 3.77
N GLY A 58 10.96 -6.97 4.89
CA GLY A 58 9.70 -6.32 5.28
C GLY A 58 9.80 -4.87 5.74
N TYR A 59 10.97 -4.25 5.67
CA TYR A 59 11.27 -2.94 6.20
C TYR A 59 10.29 -1.82 5.79
N ASN A 60 9.90 -1.77 4.52
CA ASN A 60 9.00 -0.72 4.00
C ASN A 60 7.50 -1.04 4.18
N LEU A 61 7.13 -2.25 4.60
CA LEU A 61 5.73 -2.66 4.73
C LEU A 61 4.84 -1.72 5.59
N PRO A 62 5.33 -1.14 6.71
CA PRO A 62 4.48 -0.28 7.52
C PRO A 62 4.54 1.21 7.11
N LEU A 63 5.27 1.56 6.06
CA LEU A 63 5.51 2.95 5.68
C LEU A 63 4.47 3.48 4.69
N GLY A 64 3.21 3.15 4.91
CA GLY A 64 2.09 3.55 4.06
C GLY A 64 1.79 2.55 2.95
N ALA A 65 2.13 1.27 3.15
CA ALA A 65 1.84 0.25 2.15
C ALA A 65 0.33 0.12 1.89
N THR A 66 -0.02 0.05 0.62
CA THR A 66 -1.39 -0.14 0.14
C THR A 66 -1.52 -1.47 -0.59
N ASN A 67 -2.71 -2.05 -0.55
CA ASN A 67 -3.08 -3.15 -1.42
C ASN A 67 -4.44 -2.83 -2.03
N ILE A 68 -4.58 -3.07 -3.33
CA ILE A 68 -5.82 -2.93 -4.08
C ILE A 68 -6.07 -4.24 -4.81
N MET A 69 -7.21 -4.86 -4.57
CA MET A 69 -7.59 -6.13 -5.16
C MET A 69 -9.02 -6.08 -5.67
N THR A 70 -9.23 -6.55 -6.88
CA THR A 70 -10.54 -6.71 -7.53
C THR A 70 -10.87 -8.18 -7.76
N THR A 71 -9.85 -9.01 -7.92
CA THR A 71 -10.00 -10.47 -8.13
C THR A 71 -9.50 -11.28 -6.94
N GLY A 72 -8.66 -10.68 -6.08
CA GLY A 72 -7.94 -11.35 -5.00
C GLY A 72 -6.69 -12.11 -5.44
N LYS A 73 -6.30 -12.01 -6.71
CA LYS A 73 -5.14 -12.70 -7.29
C LYS A 73 -4.01 -11.77 -7.70
N GLU A 74 -4.17 -10.50 -7.47
CA GLU A 74 -3.22 -9.44 -7.90
C GLU A 74 -1.81 -9.66 -7.37
N TYR A 75 -1.69 -10.28 -6.20
CA TYR A 75 -0.42 -10.52 -5.51
C TYR A 75 -0.07 -12.01 -5.36
N ASP A 76 -0.76 -12.92 -6.07
CA ASP A 76 -0.54 -14.36 -5.96
C ASP A 76 0.89 -14.73 -6.39
N ASN A 77 1.67 -15.31 -5.46
CA ASN A 77 3.05 -15.74 -5.67
C ASN A 77 4.00 -14.63 -6.17
N ILE A 78 3.69 -13.35 -5.95
CA ILE A 78 4.48 -12.21 -6.43
C ILE A 78 5.79 -12.01 -5.62
N TYR A 79 5.81 -12.39 -4.36
CA TYR A 79 6.89 -12.06 -3.43
C TYR A 79 8.30 -12.49 -3.84
N PRO A 80 8.52 -13.60 -4.55
CA PRO A 80 9.85 -13.98 -5.04
C PRO A 80 10.45 -13.00 -6.05
N VAL A 81 9.61 -12.26 -6.79
CA VAL A 81 10.01 -11.32 -7.84
C VAL A 81 9.67 -9.86 -7.49
N TRP A 82 9.07 -9.62 -6.32
CA TRP A 82 8.66 -8.30 -5.90
C TRP A 82 9.87 -7.43 -5.57
N ASP A 83 9.85 -6.19 -6.04
CA ASP A 83 10.81 -5.19 -5.59
C ASP A 83 10.41 -4.67 -4.21
N TRP A 84 11.02 -5.18 -3.18
CA TRP A 84 10.74 -4.84 -1.77
C TRP A 84 11.13 -3.40 -1.42
N THR A 85 11.84 -2.70 -2.30
CA THR A 85 12.11 -1.26 -2.16
C THR A 85 11.00 -0.39 -2.74
N ARG A 86 10.04 -0.98 -3.46
CA ARG A 86 8.97 -0.34 -4.23
C ARG A 86 7.58 -0.83 -3.82
N ILE A 87 7.36 -1.07 -2.54
CA ILE A 87 6.06 -1.53 -2.06
C ILE A 87 4.98 -0.49 -2.39
N PRO A 88 3.83 -0.88 -2.95
CA PRO A 88 2.74 0.02 -3.29
C PRO A 88 2.36 0.94 -2.15
N GLY A 89 2.07 2.20 -2.45
CA GLY A 89 1.69 3.22 -1.47
C GLY A 89 2.85 3.84 -0.68
N THR A 90 4.01 3.20 -0.63
CA THR A 90 5.13 3.68 0.20
C THR A 90 5.90 4.81 -0.46
N THR A 91 6.47 5.68 0.37
CA THR A 91 7.48 6.67 -0.02
C THR A 91 8.81 6.26 0.59
N ALA A 92 9.78 5.93 -0.24
CA ALA A 92 11.04 5.32 0.18
C ALA A 92 12.24 5.88 -0.59
N ILE A 93 13.44 5.68 -0.06
CA ILE A 93 14.68 6.12 -0.70
C ILE A 93 15.01 5.14 -1.83
N GLY A 94 15.20 5.66 -3.03
CA GLY A 94 15.20 4.90 -4.27
C GLY A 94 16.32 3.88 -4.47
N ASN A 95 17.46 4.07 -3.81
CA ASN A 95 18.67 3.26 -4.00
C ASN A 95 19.12 2.56 -2.71
N GLN A 96 18.28 2.55 -1.68
CA GLN A 96 18.64 1.86 -0.44
C GLN A 96 18.37 0.38 -0.53
N ASP A 97 19.42 -0.38 -0.67
CA ASP A 97 19.48 -1.83 -0.51
C ASP A 97 19.29 -2.25 0.98
N LYS A 98 18.84 -1.33 1.82
CA LYS A 98 18.52 -1.59 3.23
C LYS A 98 17.12 -2.17 3.37
N THR A 99 16.93 -3.28 2.74
CA THR A 99 15.73 -4.09 2.92
C THR A 99 15.83 -5.02 4.13
N SER A 100 17.01 -5.11 4.74
CA SER A 100 17.21 -5.94 5.92
C SER A 100 16.85 -5.18 7.18
N LEU A 101 15.94 -5.73 7.93
CA LEU A 101 15.62 -5.34 9.29
C LEU A 101 16.22 -6.39 10.24
N GLU A 102 16.86 -5.94 11.31
CA GLU A 102 17.26 -6.81 12.41
C GLU A 102 16.45 -6.41 13.64
N GLY A 103 15.66 -7.36 14.17
CA GLY A 103 14.81 -7.14 15.32
C GLY A 103 13.46 -6.51 14.96
N TYR A 104 13.03 -5.53 15.75
CA TYR A 104 11.71 -4.88 15.63
C TYR A 104 11.83 -3.50 15.03
N GLN A 105 10.98 -3.20 14.06
CA GLN A 105 10.79 -1.85 13.59
C GLN A 105 9.80 -1.13 14.50
N ILE A 106 10.30 -0.17 15.26
CA ILE A 106 9.50 0.62 16.19
C ILE A 106 9.16 1.94 15.51
N GLY A 107 7.88 2.29 15.50
CA GLY A 107 7.44 3.60 15.04
C GLY A 107 7.88 4.72 15.97
N ASN A 108 8.33 5.82 15.39
CA ASN A 108 8.70 7.03 16.11
C ASN A 108 7.74 8.20 15.84
N ASN A 109 6.73 7.98 15.02
CA ASN A 109 5.77 9.01 14.62
C ASN A 109 4.80 9.28 15.76
N GLU A 110 4.72 10.54 16.21
CA GLU A 110 3.76 10.94 17.24
C GLU A 110 2.34 11.02 16.71
N PHE A 111 2.19 11.44 15.45
CA PHE A 111 0.90 11.49 14.79
C PHE A 111 0.76 10.32 13.82
N GLY A 112 -0.18 9.46 14.09
CA GLY A 112 -0.64 8.36 13.24
C GLY A 112 -1.94 7.79 13.78
N GLY A 113 -2.89 7.53 12.89
CA GLY A 113 -4.18 6.96 13.23
C GLY A 113 -5.23 7.24 12.19
N GLY A 114 -6.45 6.84 12.46
CA GLY A 114 -7.56 6.99 11.53
C GLY A 114 -8.91 7.06 12.20
N VAL A 115 -9.92 7.37 11.41
CA VAL A 115 -11.34 7.38 11.77
C VAL A 115 -12.13 6.66 10.68
N SER A 116 -13.15 5.93 11.08
CA SER A 116 -14.08 5.22 10.20
C SER A 116 -15.50 5.39 10.71
N ASP A 117 -16.44 5.64 9.79
CA ASP A 117 -17.88 5.61 10.07
C ASP A 117 -18.51 4.24 9.81
N GLY A 118 -17.69 3.25 9.41
CA GLY A 118 -18.10 1.90 9.06
C GLY A 118 -18.29 1.68 7.56
N VAL A 119 -18.38 2.74 6.77
CA VAL A 119 -18.52 2.72 5.29
C VAL A 119 -17.36 3.44 4.63
N ASN A 120 -16.97 4.58 5.14
CA ASN A 120 -15.85 5.38 4.69
C ASN A 120 -14.81 5.54 5.80
N GLY A 121 -13.59 5.91 5.44
CA GLY A 121 -12.55 6.12 6.44
C GLY A 121 -11.37 6.93 5.97
N ILE A 122 -10.61 7.39 6.94
CA ILE A 122 -9.35 8.12 6.72
C ILE A 122 -8.31 7.57 7.67
N ILE A 123 -7.12 7.27 7.16
CA ILE A 123 -5.95 6.98 7.97
C ILE A 123 -4.79 7.87 7.52
N ALA A 124 -4.06 8.45 8.47
CA ALA A 124 -2.99 9.38 8.17
C ALA A 124 -1.87 9.30 9.20
N TYR A 125 -0.66 9.68 8.80
CA TYR A 125 0.49 9.77 9.69
C TYR A 125 1.51 10.82 9.23
N LYS A 126 2.28 11.34 10.18
CA LYS A 126 3.50 12.09 9.93
C LYS A 126 4.66 11.10 9.92
N GLY A 127 5.03 10.64 8.72
CA GLY A 127 6.14 9.71 8.56
C GLY A 127 7.48 10.40 8.81
N LYS A 128 8.23 9.87 9.77
CA LYS A 128 9.65 10.21 9.94
C LYS A 128 10.42 8.92 10.13
N TYR A 129 11.27 8.60 9.17
CA TYR A 129 11.99 7.34 9.18
C TYR A 129 13.36 7.49 8.54
N ASN A 130 14.44 7.25 9.30
CA ASN A 130 15.84 7.39 8.85
C ASN A 130 16.09 8.68 8.07
N GLU A 131 15.73 9.83 8.65
CA GLU A 131 15.87 11.16 8.04
C GLU A 131 14.94 11.45 6.84
N LEU A 132 14.24 10.45 6.32
CA LEU A 132 13.14 10.65 5.39
C LEU A 132 11.90 11.12 6.15
N GLN A 133 11.31 12.21 5.71
CA GLN A 133 10.04 12.71 6.21
C GLN A 133 8.99 12.67 5.09
N ALA A 134 7.78 12.26 5.43
CA ALA A 134 6.64 12.29 4.51
C ALA A 134 5.34 12.30 5.29
N ASN A 135 4.53 13.32 5.15
CA ASN A 135 3.15 13.28 5.63
C ASN A 135 2.32 12.51 4.62
N LYS A 136 1.56 11.53 5.06
CA LYS A 136 0.72 10.71 4.20
C LYS A 136 -0.69 10.59 4.76
N ALA A 137 -1.68 10.62 3.85
CA ALA A 137 -3.08 10.37 4.18
C ALA A 137 -3.73 9.51 3.10
N TYR A 138 -4.60 8.61 3.54
CA TYR A 138 -5.34 7.69 2.69
C TYR A 138 -6.82 7.84 3.04
N PHE A 139 -7.62 8.21 2.05
CA PHE A 139 -9.06 8.43 2.17
C PHE A 139 -9.77 7.33 1.42
N PHE A 140 -10.67 6.65 2.08
CA PHE A 140 -11.45 5.55 1.53
C PHE A 140 -12.90 5.99 1.41
N PHE A 141 -13.40 6.06 0.18
CA PHE A 141 -14.78 6.42 -0.14
C PHE A 141 -15.33 5.49 -1.21
N ASP A 142 -16.43 4.84 -0.93
CA ASP A 142 -17.04 3.87 -1.84
C ASP A 142 -16.01 2.87 -2.40
N ASN A 143 -15.76 2.91 -3.71
CA ASN A 143 -14.78 2.09 -4.42
C ASN A 143 -13.50 2.84 -4.78
N MET A 144 -13.20 3.94 -4.11
CA MET A 144 -12.04 4.79 -4.40
C MET A 144 -11.14 4.94 -3.18
N MET A 145 -9.85 5.03 -3.43
CA MET A 145 -8.84 5.40 -2.44
C MET A 145 -8.04 6.60 -2.96
N PHE A 146 -8.09 7.71 -2.21
CA PHE A 146 -7.23 8.87 -2.48
C PHE A 146 -6.00 8.81 -1.59
N CYS A 147 -4.83 8.78 -2.21
CA CYS A 147 -3.56 8.79 -1.52
C CYS A 147 -2.91 10.17 -1.68
N ILE A 148 -2.63 10.84 -0.57
CA ILE A 148 -2.03 12.18 -0.56
C ILE A 148 -0.70 12.13 0.19
N GLY A 149 0.31 12.81 -0.35
CA GLY A 149 1.60 13.01 0.29
C GLY A 149 1.99 14.49 0.30
N SER A 150 2.57 14.96 1.40
CA SER A 150 3.12 16.30 1.52
C SER A 150 4.38 16.31 2.37
N ASP A 151 5.12 17.42 2.33
CA ASP A 151 6.35 17.64 3.11
C ASP A 151 7.35 16.47 2.97
N ILE A 152 7.44 15.94 1.76
CA ILE A 152 8.38 14.86 1.47
C ILE A 152 9.77 15.46 1.37
N SER A 153 10.64 15.08 2.29
CA SER A 153 12.02 15.58 2.33
C SER A 153 12.98 14.52 2.84
N TYR A 154 14.19 14.55 2.31
CA TYR A 154 15.29 13.70 2.73
C TYR A 154 16.59 14.51 2.78
N VAL A 155 17.40 14.30 3.81
CA VAL A 155 18.57 15.13 4.08
C VAL A 155 19.74 14.84 3.13
N GLN A 156 19.84 13.60 2.64
CA GLN A 156 20.89 13.19 1.71
C GLN A 156 20.43 13.37 0.25
N ASN A 157 21.36 13.35 -0.68
CA ASN A 157 21.12 13.63 -2.10
C ASN A 157 20.65 12.38 -2.89
N ASP A 158 19.84 11.52 -2.27
CA ASP A 158 19.26 10.35 -2.92
C ASP A 158 17.85 10.63 -3.44
N ASN A 159 17.45 9.88 -4.45
CA ASN A 159 16.09 9.97 -5.00
C ASN A 159 15.07 9.37 -4.01
N VAL A 160 14.08 10.17 -3.64
CA VAL A 160 12.91 9.70 -2.92
C VAL A 160 11.80 9.38 -3.91
N LEU A 161 11.22 8.21 -3.81
CA LEU A 161 10.20 7.71 -4.73
C LEU A 161 8.96 7.27 -3.98
N THR A 162 7.81 7.60 -4.54
CA THR A 162 6.52 7.05 -4.10
C THR A 162 6.06 6.01 -5.10
N SER A 163 5.90 4.78 -4.65
CA SER A 163 5.40 3.68 -5.48
C SER A 163 3.88 3.70 -5.46
N VAL A 164 3.28 3.71 -6.64
CA VAL A 164 1.81 3.74 -6.76
C VAL A 164 1.27 2.32 -6.68
N GLU A 165 1.76 1.42 -7.53
CA GLU A 165 1.33 0.03 -7.58
C GLU A 165 2.47 -0.88 -8.06
N GLN A 166 2.42 -2.13 -7.61
CA GLN A 166 3.27 -3.23 -8.06
C GLN A 166 2.50 -4.53 -7.90
N ASN A 167 1.89 -5.02 -8.97
CA ASN A 167 1.09 -6.23 -8.98
C ASN A 167 1.38 -7.07 -10.24
N LEU A 168 0.76 -8.24 -10.32
CA LEU A 168 0.88 -9.10 -11.50
C LEU A 168 0.21 -8.42 -12.71
N LEU A 169 0.94 -8.36 -13.82
CA LEU A 169 0.38 -7.86 -15.07
C LEU A 169 -0.70 -8.84 -15.57
N ASN A 170 -1.94 -8.42 -15.47
CA ASN A 170 -3.10 -9.16 -15.95
C ASN A 170 -3.99 -8.24 -16.78
N GLY A 171 -3.91 -8.36 -18.12
CA GLY A 171 -4.62 -7.51 -19.05
C GLY A 171 -3.80 -6.33 -19.58
N GLU A 172 -4.50 -5.35 -20.10
CA GLU A 172 -3.90 -4.20 -20.75
C GLU A 172 -3.58 -3.09 -19.73
N VAL A 173 -2.48 -2.40 -19.97
CA VAL A 173 -2.17 -1.15 -19.30
C VAL A 173 -2.30 -0.02 -20.30
N ILE A 174 -3.20 0.90 -20.04
CA ILE A 174 -3.44 2.09 -20.84
C ILE A 174 -3.01 3.31 -20.03
N TYR A 175 -2.39 4.27 -20.67
CA TYR A 175 -1.99 5.51 -19.99
C TYR A 175 -2.22 6.73 -20.88
N ASN A 176 -2.26 7.91 -20.27
CA ASN A 176 -2.39 9.18 -20.95
C ASN A 176 -1.31 10.16 -20.50
N ASP A 177 -0.49 10.60 -21.47
CA ASP A 177 0.54 11.63 -21.31
C ASP A 177 0.28 12.87 -22.18
N GLY A 178 -0.96 13.06 -22.60
CA GLY A 178 -1.45 14.01 -23.57
C GLY A 178 -2.25 13.33 -24.68
N GLN A 179 -1.99 12.04 -24.90
CA GLN A 179 -2.75 11.16 -25.77
C GLN A 179 -2.88 9.80 -25.09
N GLU A 180 -3.95 9.08 -25.38
CA GLU A 180 -4.16 7.73 -24.89
C GLU A 180 -3.25 6.75 -25.65
N LYS A 181 -2.54 5.91 -24.90
CA LYS A 181 -1.59 4.93 -25.43
C LYS A 181 -1.66 3.64 -24.63
N GLN A 182 -1.38 2.54 -25.28
CA GLN A 182 -1.24 1.24 -24.62
C GLN A 182 0.24 0.96 -24.34
N LEU A 183 0.52 0.47 -23.13
CA LEU A 183 1.85 0.05 -22.73
C LEU A 183 2.17 -1.31 -23.38
N SER A 184 3.31 -1.39 -24.07
CA SER A 184 3.79 -2.67 -24.57
C SER A 184 4.31 -3.53 -23.43
N SER A 185 4.10 -4.84 -23.49
CA SER A 185 4.65 -5.78 -22.52
C SER A 185 6.18 -5.65 -22.43
N ASN A 186 6.71 -5.77 -21.21
CA ASN A 186 8.14 -5.65 -20.90
C ASN A 186 8.78 -4.29 -21.25
N SER A 187 7.98 -3.22 -21.29
CA SER A 187 8.51 -1.88 -21.52
C SER A 187 8.87 -1.19 -20.20
N ASN A 188 9.94 -0.42 -20.23
CA ASN A 188 10.31 0.51 -19.16
C ASN A 188 10.38 1.91 -19.75
N MET A 189 9.63 2.85 -19.18
CA MET A 189 9.58 4.21 -19.69
C MET A 189 9.46 5.25 -18.56
N GLN A 190 9.94 6.44 -18.85
CA GLN A 190 9.75 7.61 -17.99
C GLN A 190 8.81 8.60 -18.68
N LEU A 191 7.75 8.96 -18.01
CA LEU A 191 6.74 9.91 -18.49
C LEU A 191 6.79 11.17 -17.63
N LYS A 192 6.96 12.34 -18.26
CA LYS A 192 7.07 13.62 -17.55
C LYS A 192 5.72 14.28 -17.24
N GLN A 193 4.67 13.93 -17.98
CA GLN A 193 3.34 14.55 -17.90
C GLN A 193 2.24 13.50 -17.87
N LEU A 194 2.45 12.44 -17.09
CA LEU A 194 1.45 11.40 -16.91
C LEU A 194 0.19 11.99 -16.27
N LYS A 195 -0.97 11.81 -16.88
CA LYS A 195 -2.26 12.25 -16.38
C LYS A 195 -2.97 11.16 -15.64
N TRP A 196 -2.98 9.94 -16.19
CA TRP A 196 -3.57 8.77 -15.59
C TRP A 196 -3.01 7.48 -16.20
N VAL A 197 -3.13 6.41 -15.45
CA VAL A 197 -2.88 5.03 -15.87
C VAL A 197 -4.11 4.21 -15.54
N TYR A 198 -4.47 3.30 -16.41
CA TYR A 198 -5.50 2.31 -16.20
C TYR A 198 -4.90 0.91 -16.34
N HIS A 199 -5.19 0.01 -15.42
CA HIS A 199 -4.83 -1.39 -15.47
C HIS A 199 -5.97 -2.23 -14.92
N ASN A 200 -6.61 -3.01 -15.77
CA ASN A 200 -7.56 -4.07 -15.42
C ASN A 200 -8.61 -3.65 -14.37
N ASN A 201 -9.32 -2.55 -14.59
CA ASN A 201 -10.34 -1.96 -13.70
C ASN A 201 -9.80 -1.34 -12.39
N THR A 202 -8.52 -1.00 -12.32
CA THR A 202 -7.89 -0.23 -11.25
C THR A 202 -7.30 1.10 -11.73
#